data_3c4373eb42c6a04c3014140b200d5ad6
#
_entry.id   3c4373eb42c6a04c3014140b200d5ad6
#
_cell.length_a   1.000
_cell.length_b   1.000
_cell.length_c   1.000
_cell.angle_alpha   90.00
_cell.angle_beta   90.00
_cell.angle_gamma   90.00
#
_symmetry.space_group_name_H-M   'P 1'
#
loop_
_entity.id
_entity.type
_entity.pdbx_description
1 polymer ?
#
loop_
_entity_poly.entity_id
_entity_poly.type
_entity_poly.pdbx_seq_one_letter_code
_entity_poly.pdbx_strand_id
1 'polypeptide(L)'
;MVDNASHNQEADIISLKFPHVKVIKSEKNLGFAGGNNLGIKAALGRYLFLVNNDTVFKDFNIQALIHRAATSSKIGIVCPKIRFTWNSQPIQFTGYTELSKITIRNQAIGFGEEDHGQYETAHPTPYAHGAAMLIKKEAIDKVGLMPECYFLYYEELDWSMMFTRAGYQIWYEPQCTIYHKESQATGQNSPLRTYYITRNRLLLVNRNWNGISKYLSYCYLIGLVAPRDILKFTLQGRMDLVKAVFKGVSHCQLSVFS
;
A
#
# COMPACT_ATOMS: atom_id res chain seq x y z
N MET A 1 -12.84 -0.79 13.69
CA MET A 1 -11.77 -1.75 13.31
C MET A 1 -12.35 -2.79 12.37
N VAL A 2 -11.58 -3.29 11.41
CA VAL A 2 -12.00 -4.40 10.54
C VAL A 2 -11.16 -5.64 10.88
N ASP A 3 -11.83 -6.73 11.14
CA ASP A 3 -11.23 -8.06 11.21
C ASP A 3 -11.45 -8.77 9.87
N ASN A 4 -10.36 -9.01 9.15
CA ASN A 4 -10.37 -9.56 7.80
C ASN A 4 -10.22 -11.09 7.82
N ALA A 5 -11.08 -11.76 8.59
CA ALA A 5 -11.09 -13.20 8.83
C ALA A 5 -9.82 -13.73 9.53
N SER A 6 -9.45 -13.12 10.65
CA SER A 6 -8.37 -13.61 11.51
C SER A 6 -8.72 -14.98 12.09
N HIS A 7 -7.71 -15.85 12.23
CA HIS A 7 -7.92 -17.19 12.78
C HIS A 7 -8.13 -17.22 14.30
N ASN A 8 -7.69 -16.16 14.99
CA ASN A 8 -7.80 -16.02 16.43
C ASN A 8 -9.02 -15.18 16.80
N GLN A 9 -9.33 -15.12 18.11
CA GLN A 9 -10.47 -14.35 18.65
C GLN A 9 -10.13 -12.89 18.96
N GLU A 10 -9.15 -12.29 18.25
CA GLU A 10 -8.71 -10.90 18.53
C GLU A 10 -9.87 -9.90 18.40
N ALA A 11 -10.73 -10.09 17.41
CA ALA A 11 -11.90 -9.24 17.19
C ALA A 11 -12.87 -9.24 18.39
N ASP A 12 -13.10 -10.42 18.99
CA ASP A 12 -13.97 -10.56 20.16
C ASP A 12 -13.33 -9.94 21.41
N ILE A 13 -12.03 -10.17 21.60
CA ILE A 13 -11.27 -9.59 22.70
C ILE A 13 -11.30 -8.06 22.62
N ILE A 14 -11.14 -7.48 21.42
CA ILE A 14 -11.19 -6.03 21.23
C ILE A 14 -12.59 -5.49 21.47
N SER A 15 -13.63 -6.16 20.99
CA SER A 15 -15.01 -5.76 21.22
C SER A 15 -15.36 -5.74 22.73
N LEU A 16 -14.84 -6.71 23.50
CA LEU A 16 -15.04 -6.76 24.94
C LEU A 16 -14.24 -5.69 25.70
N LYS A 17 -12.96 -5.49 25.33
CA LYS A 17 -12.09 -4.51 26.00
C LYS A 17 -12.39 -3.07 25.65
N PHE A 18 -12.88 -2.83 24.42
CA PHE A 18 -13.12 -1.50 23.87
C PHE A 18 -14.53 -1.41 23.26
N PRO A 19 -15.60 -1.40 24.07
CA PRO A 19 -16.99 -1.48 23.61
C PRO A 19 -17.41 -0.27 22.73
N HIS A 20 -16.68 0.85 22.80
CA HIS A 20 -16.89 2.01 21.94
C HIS A 20 -16.27 1.84 20.53
N VAL A 21 -15.44 0.82 20.31
CA VAL A 21 -14.84 0.53 19.01
C VAL A 21 -15.79 -0.34 18.19
N LYS A 22 -16.29 0.18 17.08
CA LYS A 22 -17.05 -0.63 16.12
C LYS A 22 -16.13 -1.65 15.44
N VAL A 23 -16.36 -2.93 15.71
CA VAL A 23 -15.65 -4.03 15.06
C VAL A 23 -16.51 -4.60 13.95
N ILE A 24 -15.95 -4.70 12.74
CA ILE A 24 -16.56 -5.31 11.55
C ILE A 24 -15.79 -6.58 11.26
N LYS A 25 -16.47 -7.72 11.27
CA LYS A 25 -15.89 -9.04 10.97
C LYS A 25 -16.23 -9.43 9.53
N SER A 26 -15.22 -9.82 8.77
CA SER A 26 -15.39 -10.45 7.46
C SER A 26 -15.42 -11.98 7.61
N GLU A 27 -16.26 -12.65 6.85
CA GLU A 27 -16.31 -14.12 6.82
C GLU A 27 -15.10 -14.75 6.09
N LYS A 28 -14.44 -13.97 5.24
CA LYS A 28 -13.28 -14.41 4.45
C LYS A 28 -12.23 -13.31 4.36
N ASN A 29 -10.98 -13.72 4.14
CA ASN A 29 -9.90 -12.78 3.88
C ASN A 29 -10.09 -12.13 2.49
N LEU A 30 -10.37 -10.84 2.51
CA LEU A 30 -10.61 -10.01 1.31
C LEU A 30 -9.33 -9.34 0.77
N GLY A 31 -8.18 -9.65 1.35
CA GLY A 31 -6.94 -8.94 1.09
C GLY A 31 -6.92 -7.55 1.70
N PHE A 32 -5.87 -6.79 1.38
CA PHE A 32 -5.68 -5.46 1.97
C PHE A 32 -6.76 -4.46 1.52
N ALA A 33 -7.00 -4.38 0.21
CA ALA A 33 -7.99 -3.45 -0.34
C ALA A 33 -9.41 -3.77 0.16
N GLY A 34 -9.83 -5.03 0.10
CA GLY A 34 -11.19 -5.42 0.51
C GLY A 34 -11.43 -5.19 2.00
N GLY A 35 -10.45 -5.50 2.86
CA GLY A 35 -10.52 -5.21 4.29
C GLY A 35 -10.67 -3.71 4.57
N ASN A 36 -9.83 -2.86 3.93
CA ASN A 36 -9.95 -1.40 4.05
C ASN A 36 -11.30 -0.90 3.53
N ASN A 37 -11.78 -1.41 2.41
CA ASN A 37 -13.06 -1.00 1.82
C ASN A 37 -14.26 -1.28 2.72
N LEU A 38 -14.25 -2.37 3.50
CA LEU A 38 -15.27 -2.62 4.52
C LEU A 38 -15.29 -1.50 5.58
N GLY A 39 -14.11 -1.10 6.05
CA GLY A 39 -13.96 0.00 6.99
C GLY A 39 -14.41 1.34 6.39
N ILE A 40 -14.01 1.64 5.17
CA ILE A 40 -14.37 2.87 4.43
C ILE A 40 -15.90 2.98 4.27
N LYS A 41 -16.56 1.91 3.86
CA LYS A 41 -18.03 1.87 3.70
C LYS A 41 -18.78 2.12 4.99
N ALA A 42 -18.23 1.69 6.12
CA ALA A 42 -18.85 1.85 7.43
C ALA A 42 -18.50 3.15 8.15
N ALA A 43 -17.52 3.90 7.63
CA ALA A 43 -17.03 5.13 8.24
C ALA A 43 -17.94 6.32 7.92
N LEU A 44 -18.21 7.15 8.95
CA LEU A 44 -19.09 8.32 8.87
C LEU A 44 -18.31 9.64 8.87
N GLY A 45 -17.01 9.61 9.17
CA GLY A 45 -16.18 10.79 9.31
C GLY A 45 -15.94 11.51 7.99
N ARG A 46 -15.74 12.83 8.07
CA ARG A 46 -15.31 13.67 6.94
C ARG A 46 -13.90 13.30 6.47
N TYR A 47 -13.04 12.89 7.40
CA TYR A 47 -11.69 12.38 7.16
C TYR A 47 -11.63 10.94 7.64
N LEU A 48 -11.03 10.07 6.85
CA LEU A 48 -10.80 8.68 7.19
C LEU A 48 -9.31 8.45 7.37
N PHE A 49 -8.90 7.97 8.53
CA PHE A 49 -7.52 7.59 8.78
C PHE A 49 -7.40 6.06 8.68
N LEU A 50 -6.89 5.61 7.54
CA LEU A 50 -6.55 4.20 7.35
C LEU A 50 -5.19 3.93 7.99
N VAL A 51 -5.11 2.92 8.82
CA VAL A 51 -3.89 2.59 9.56
C VAL A 51 -3.80 1.09 9.82
N ASN A 52 -2.62 0.53 9.61
CA ASN A 52 -2.35 -0.88 9.89
C ASN A 52 -2.35 -1.16 11.40
N ASN A 53 -2.78 -2.37 11.79
CA ASN A 53 -2.82 -2.80 13.18
C ASN A 53 -1.44 -3.05 13.82
N ASP A 54 -0.37 -3.06 13.04
CA ASP A 54 1.01 -3.19 13.50
C ASP A 54 1.76 -1.84 13.59
N THR A 55 0.99 -0.76 13.72
CA THR A 55 1.51 0.59 13.98
C THR A 55 1.47 0.94 15.47
N VAL A 56 2.41 1.77 15.89
CA VAL A 56 2.51 2.32 17.24
C VAL A 56 2.48 3.84 17.16
N PHE A 57 1.65 4.45 17.99
CA PHE A 57 1.51 5.89 18.10
C PHE A 57 2.36 6.39 19.28
N LYS A 58 3.36 7.21 18.98
CA LYS A 58 4.13 8.01 19.93
C LYS A 58 4.09 9.43 19.41
N ASP A 59 3.80 10.40 20.26
CA ASP A 59 3.73 11.83 19.88
C ASP A 59 2.86 12.07 18.62
N PHE A 60 1.72 11.37 18.55
CA PHE A 60 0.86 11.32 17.40
C PHE A 60 0.01 12.58 17.27
N ASN A 61 0.21 13.31 16.18
CA ASN A 61 -0.48 14.56 15.89
C ASN A 61 -1.38 14.44 14.66
N ILE A 62 -2.56 13.83 14.83
CA ILE A 62 -3.57 13.72 13.75
C ILE A 62 -4.03 15.08 13.24
N GLN A 63 -3.99 16.12 14.08
CA GLN A 63 -4.43 17.47 13.70
C GLN A 63 -3.54 18.07 12.60
N ALA A 64 -2.24 17.74 12.58
CA ALA A 64 -1.36 18.15 11.50
C ALA A 64 -1.80 17.59 10.15
N LEU A 65 -2.19 16.30 10.09
CA LEU A 65 -2.71 15.69 8.86
C LEU A 65 -4.03 16.35 8.41
N ILE A 66 -4.95 16.58 9.36
CA ILE A 66 -6.24 17.23 9.08
C ILE A 66 -6.02 18.67 8.60
N HIS A 67 -5.16 19.42 9.27
CA HIS A 67 -4.81 20.79 8.88
C HIS A 67 -4.23 20.80 7.46
N ARG A 68 -3.24 19.93 7.16
CA ARG A 68 -2.69 19.80 5.81
C ARG A 68 -3.77 19.49 4.78
N ALA A 69 -4.63 18.53 5.04
CA ALA A 69 -5.74 18.20 4.14
C ALA A 69 -6.67 19.40 3.91
N ALA A 70 -6.90 20.23 4.92
CA ALA A 70 -7.80 21.39 4.85
C ALA A 70 -7.20 22.58 4.07
N THR A 71 -5.88 22.67 3.88
CA THR A 71 -5.23 23.80 3.18
C THR A 71 -5.63 23.91 1.71
N SER A 72 -6.09 22.83 1.08
CA SER A 72 -6.56 22.84 -0.31
C SER A 72 -7.62 21.78 -0.58
N SER A 73 -8.63 22.13 -1.36
CA SER A 73 -9.61 21.16 -1.88
C SER A 73 -8.99 20.11 -2.79
N LYS A 74 -7.83 20.39 -3.38
CA LYS A 74 -7.09 19.45 -4.24
C LYS A 74 -6.34 18.38 -3.47
N ILE A 75 -6.09 18.54 -2.16
CA ILE A 75 -5.42 17.50 -1.37
C ILE A 75 -6.46 16.43 -1.02
N GLY A 76 -6.27 15.22 -1.56
CA GLY A 76 -7.14 14.07 -1.31
C GLY A 76 -6.62 13.15 -0.22
N ILE A 77 -5.29 12.96 -0.15
CA ILE A 77 -4.61 12.05 0.79
C ILE A 77 -3.45 12.80 1.47
N VAL A 78 -3.25 12.54 2.77
CA VAL A 78 -2.08 13.01 3.52
C VAL A 78 -1.48 11.83 4.28
N CYS A 79 -0.18 11.59 4.08
CA CYS A 79 0.56 10.54 4.77
C CYS A 79 1.45 11.13 5.87
N PRO A 80 1.52 10.52 7.06
CA PRO A 80 2.46 10.91 8.11
C PRO A 80 3.89 10.48 7.75
N LYS A 81 4.87 10.97 8.52
CA LYS A 81 6.20 10.36 8.60
C LYS A 81 6.04 8.95 9.18
N ILE A 82 6.67 7.97 8.53
CA ILE A 82 6.64 6.58 9.02
C ILE A 82 8.06 6.15 9.36
N ARG A 83 8.24 5.65 10.58
CA ARG A 83 9.51 5.10 11.07
C ARG A 83 9.34 3.62 11.44
N PHE A 84 10.42 2.88 11.38
CA PHE A 84 10.43 1.50 11.89
C PHE A 84 10.40 1.49 13.42
N THR A 85 9.94 0.39 14.02
CA THR A 85 9.93 0.22 15.49
C THR A 85 11.22 -0.39 16.04
N TRP A 86 12.12 -0.90 15.19
CA TRP A 86 13.33 -1.62 15.57
C TRP A 86 14.60 -0.75 15.51
N ASN A 87 15.65 -1.15 16.24
CA ASN A 87 16.94 -0.47 16.34
C ASN A 87 16.82 1.04 16.66
N SER A 88 17.55 1.88 15.90
CA SER A 88 17.51 3.35 15.99
C SER A 88 16.19 3.97 15.46
N GLN A 89 15.19 3.16 15.16
CA GLN A 89 13.93 3.60 14.56
C GLN A 89 14.13 4.40 13.26
N PRO A 90 14.83 3.83 12.27
CA PRO A 90 15.11 4.53 11.04
C PRO A 90 13.83 4.87 10.26
N ILE A 91 13.95 5.78 9.33
CA ILE A 91 12.86 6.22 8.47
C ILE A 91 12.41 5.06 7.57
N GLN A 92 11.11 4.84 7.47
CA GLN A 92 10.51 3.96 6.49
C GLN A 92 9.95 4.73 5.30
N PHE A 93 9.36 5.92 5.55
CA PHE A 93 8.70 6.71 4.51
C PHE A 93 8.63 8.19 4.89
N THR A 94 9.04 9.03 3.95
CA THR A 94 8.83 10.48 3.95
C THR A 94 8.30 10.97 2.59
N GLY A 95 7.83 10.06 1.75
CA GLY A 95 7.38 10.27 0.38
C GLY A 95 7.95 9.20 -0.53
N TYR A 96 7.50 9.19 -1.79
CA TYR A 96 8.00 8.31 -2.84
C TYR A 96 8.57 9.10 -4.01
N THR A 97 9.51 8.51 -4.72
CA THR A 97 9.86 8.94 -6.08
C THR A 97 8.80 8.47 -7.07
N GLU A 98 8.76 9.10 -8.26
CA GLU A 98 7.90 8.64 -9.35
C GLU A 98 8.20 7.20 -9.76
N LEU A 99 7.16 6.46 -10.10
CA LEU A 99 7.28 5.09 -10.60
C LEU A 99 7.84 5.09 -12.03
N SER A 100 8.90 4.35 -12.25
CA SER A 100 9.43 4.15 -13.60
C SER A 100 8.39 3.48 -14.50
N LYS A 101 8.09 4.10 -15.65
CA LYS A 101 7.14 3.56 -16.62
C LYS A 101 7.62 2.29 -17.33
N ILE A 102 8.85 1.85 -17.13
CA ILE A 102 9.40 0.62 -17.72
C ILE A 102 9.63 -0.43 -16.65
N THR A 103 10.38 -0.08 -15.59
CA THR A 103 10.77 -1.04 -14.57
C THR A 103 9.71 -1.25 -13.49
N ILE A 104 8.71 -0.36 -13.42
CA ILE A 104 7.66 -0.37 -12.40
C ILE A 104 8.28 -0.42 -10.99
N ARG A 105 9.25 0.46 -10.77
CA ARG A 105 9.95 0.62 -9.50
C ARG A 105 9.98 2.10 -9.13
N ASN A 106 9.81 2.35 -7.86
CA ASN A 106 10.04 3.61 -7.18
C ASN A 106 10.86 3.37 -5.90
N GLN A 107 11.18 4.42 -5.21
CA GLN A 107 11.90 4.35 -3.93
C GLN A 107 11.15 5.19 -2.89
N ALA A 108 11.09 4.69 -1.66
CA ALA A 108 10.69 5.51 -0.53
C ALA A 108 11.85 6.44 -0.17
N ILE A 109 11.54 7.74 -0.08
CA ILE A 109 12.52 8.78 0.28
C ILE A 109 12.90 8.58 1.75
N GLY A 110 14.19 8.61 2.05
CA GLY A 110 14.74 8.43 3.39
C GLY A 110 14.72 7.00 3.93
N PHE A 111 14.34 5.99 3.11
CA PHE A 111 14.21 4.60 3.57
C PHE A 111 15.51 4.06 4.17
N GLY A 112 15.45 3.64 5.44
CA GLY A 112 16.56 3.08 6.19
C GLY A 112 17.53 4.12 6.78
N GLU A 113 17.31 5.42 6.51
CA GLU A 113 18.13 6.49 7.09
C GLU A 113 17.75 6.76 8.54
N GLU A 114 18.72 7.20 9.34
CA GLU A 114 18.45 7.78 10.66
C GLU A 114 17.77 9.15 10.51
N ASP A 115 16.79 9.41 11.38
CA ASP A 115 16.06 10.68 11.37
C ASP A 115 16.79 11.72 12.23
N HIS A 116 17.42 12.66 11.58
CA HIS A 116 18.10 13.82 12.19
C HIS A 116 17.34 15.14 11.92
N GLY A 117 16.08 15.07 11.50
CA GLY A 117 15.28 16.24 11.13
C GLY A 117 15.47 16.70 9.68
N GLN A 118 16.07 15.88 8.81
CA GLN A 118 16.33 16.22 7.40
C GLN A 118 15.06 16.21 6.53
N TYR A 119 13.94 15.65 7.02
CA TYR A 119 12.67 15.54 6.28
C TYR A 119 11.51 16.25 6.99
N GLU A 120 11.74 17.45 7.52
CA GLU A 120 10.74 18.23 8.27
C GLU A 120 9.91 19.19 7.39
N THR A 121 10.06 19.10 6.07
CA THR A 121 9.26 19.91 5.13
C THR A 121 8.17 19.07 4.48
N ALA A 122 6.92 19.52 4.63
CA ALA A 122 5.78 18.89 3.96
C ALA A 122 5.85 19.12 2.44
N HIS A 123 5.57 18.09 1.65
CA HIS A 123 5.64 18.16 0.18
C HIS A 123 4.67 17.18 -0.49
N PRO A 124 4.31 17.43 -1.76
CA PRO A 124 3.56 16.46 -2.54
C PRO A 124 4.37 15.17 -2.76
N THR A 125 3.68 14.03 -2.76
CA THR A 125 4.26 12.73 -3.09
C THR A 125 3.36 12.03 -4.12
N PRO A 126 3.91 11.28 -5.07
CA PRO A 126 3.09 10.63 -6.10
C PRO A 126 2.19 9.51 -5.55
N TYR A 127 2.58 8.88 -4.45
CA TYR A 127 1.87 7.72 -3.90
C TYR A 127 1.75 7.81 -2.39
N ALA A 128 0.63 7.28 -1.88
CA ALA A 128 0.41 7.07 -0.45
C ALA A 128 1.12 5.80 0.04
N HIS A 129 1.41 5.74 1.34
CA HIS A 129 1.95 4.55 1.98
C HIS A 129 0.84 3.76 2.66
N GLY A 130 0.76 2.45 2.37
CA GLY A 130 -0.31 1.58 2.87
C GLY A 130 -0.39 1.44 4.40
N ALA A 131 0.71 1.70 5.14
CA ALA A 131 0.69 1.57 6.59
C ALA A 131 -0.13 2.66 7.29
N ALA A 132 -0.19 3.88 6.73
CA ALA A 132 -1.02 4.97 7.28
C ALA A 132 -1.28 6.06 6.25
N MET A 133 -2.54 6.47 6.12
CA MET A 133 -2.97 7.58 5.29
C MET A 133 -4.27 8.20 5.79
N LEU A 134 -4.33 9.53 5.83
CA LEU A 134 -5.55 10.30 6.05
C LEU A 134 -6.16 10.68 4.71
N ILE A 135 -7.45 10.40 4.52
CA ILE A 135 -8.12 10.60 3.24
C ILE A 135 -9.40 11.41 3.45
N LYS A 136 -9.68 12.34 2.57
CA LYS A 136 -10.97 13.02 2.52
C LYS A 136 -12.05 12.08 2.01
N LYS A 137 -13.15 11.95 2.74
CA LYS A 137 -14.27 11.12 2.30
C LYS A 137 -14.85 11.60 0.97
N GLU A 138 -15.00 12.89 0.78
CA GLU A 138 -15.46 13.49 -0.49
C GLU A 138 -14.57 13.12 -1.70
N ALA A 139 -13.28 12.91 -1.47
CA ALA A 139 -12.37 12.48 -2.53
C ALA A 139 -12.57 11.00 -2.85
N ILE A 140 -12.81 10.15 -1.84
CA ILE A 140 -13.17 8.74 -2.05
C ILE A 140 -14.48 8.63 -2.83
N ASP A 141 -15.48 9.44 -2.49
CA ASP A 141 -16.80 9.43 -3.15
C ASP A 141 -16.69 9.76 -4.66
N LYS A 142 -15.69 10.56 -5.06
CA LYS A 142 -15.42 10.87 -6.47
C LYS A 142 -14.51 9.86 -7.16
N VAL A 143 -13.47 9.39 -6.46
CA VAL A 143 -12.43 8.51 -7.02
C VAL A 143 -12.88 7.05 -7.03
N GLY A 144 -13.65 6.66 -6.04
CA GLY A 144 -14.03 5.28 -5.78
C GLY A 144 -13.15 4.60 -4.72
N LEU A 145 -13.50 3.37 -4.42
CA LEU A 145 -12.85 2.54 -3.43
C LEU A 145 -11.48 2.01 -3.91
N MET A 146 -10.69 1.50 -2.97
CA MET A 146 -9.40 0.87 -3.27
C MET A 146 -9.60 -0.35 -4.18
N PRO A 147 -8.79 -0.55 -5.23
CA PRO A 147 -8.96 -1.66 -6.17
C PRO A 147 -8.73 -3.03 -5.53
N GLU A 148 -9.77 -3.86 -5.44
CA GLU A 148 -9.73 -5.18 -4.80
C GLU A 148 -9.07 -6.28 -5.67
N CYS A 149 -8.83 -6.00 -6.95
CA CYS A 149 -8.23 -6.97 -7.88
C CYS A 149 -6.79 -7.37 -7.52
N TYR A 150 -6.12 -6.59 -6.70
CA TYR A 150 -4.74 -6.86 -6.28
C TYR A 150 -4.64 -7.91 -5.17
N PHE A 151 -5.55 -7.93 -4.23
CA PHE A 151 -5.55 -8.69 -2.98
C PHE A 151 -4.46 -8.24 -2.00
N LEU A 152 -3.19 -8.15 -2.44
CA LEU A 152 -2.04 -7.76 -1.62
C LEU A 152 -0.93 -7.17 -2.51
N TYR A 153 -0.38 -6.01 -2.15
CA TYR A 153 0.62 -5.21 -2.87
C TYR A 153 0.11 -4.56 -4.15
N TYR A 154 0.48 -3.32 -4.36
CA TYR A 154 0.18 -2.43 -5.49
C TYR A 154 -1.22 -1.78 -5.47
N GLU A 155 -2.12 -2.20 -4.59
CA GLU A 155 -3.44 -1.58 -4.47
C GLU A 155 -3.37 -0.10 -4.09
N GLU A 156 -2.50 0.26 -3.14
CA GLU A 156 -2.29 1.65 -2.71
C GLU A 156 -1.65 2.50 -3.80
N LEU A 157 -0.78 1.92 -4.62
CA LEU A 157 -0.18 2.60 -5.77
C LEU A 157 -1.22 2.90 -6.86
N ASP A 158 -2.02 1.90 -7.24
CA ASP A 158 -3.08 2.09 -8.23
C ASP A 158 -4.14 3.07 -7.72
N TRP A 159 -4.53 2.96 -6.45
CA TRP A 159 -5.47 3.89 -5.85
C TRP A 159 -4.93 5.33 -5.84
N SER A 160 -3.66 5.51 -5.50
CA SER A 160 -2.96 6.80 -5.59
C SER A 160 -3.01 7.39 -7.01
N MET A 161 -2.80 6.54 -8.04
CA MET A 161 -2.93 6.95 -9.44
C MET A 161 -4.38 7.33 -9.80
N MET A 162 -5.39 6.65 -9.23
CA MET A 162 -6.79 7.04 -9.41
C MET A 162 -7.05 8.44 -8.83
N PHE A 163 -6.54 8.74 -7.63
CA PHE A 163 -6.63 10.07 -7.03
C PHE A 163 -5.99 11.14 -7.90
N THR A 164 -4.77 10.89 -8.38
CA THR A 164 -4.04 11.83 -9.24
C THR A 164 -4.77 12.07 -10.56
N ARG A 165 -5.32 11.03 -11.20
CA ARG A 165 -6.14 11.17 -12.42
C ARG A 165 -7.43 11.96 -12.20
N ALA A 166 -7.99 11.90 -11.00
CA ALA A 166 -9.16 12.70 -10.62
C ALA A 166 -8.81 14.15 -10.21
N GLY A 167 -7.54 14.55 -10.34
CA GLY A 167 -7.05 15.90 -10.04
C GLY A 167 -6.69 16.15 -8.58
N TYR A 168 -6.66 15.11 -7.75
CA TYR A 168 -6.23 15.22 -6.37
C TYR A 168 -4.71 15.07 -6.21
N GLN A 169 -4.18 15.69 -5.16
CA GLN A 169 -2.80 15.59 -4.70
C GLN A 169 -2.71 14.68 -3.49
N ILE A 170 -1.57 14.03 -3.34
CA ILE A 170 -1.17 13.26 -2.17
C ILE A 170 0.00 14.01 -1.53
N TRP A 171 -0.04 14.18 -0.20
CA TRP A 171 0.96 14.95 0.53
C TRP A 171 1.60 14.13 1.64
N TYR A 172 2.86 14.39 1.88
CA TYR A 172 3.60 14.00 3.07
C TYR A 172 3.54 15.13 4.10
N GLU A 173 3.28 14.79 5.38
CA GLU A 173 3.23 15.73 6.50
C GLU A 173 4.12 15.25 7.65
N PRO A 174 5.27 15.91 7.90
CA PRO A 174 6.24 15.47 8.90
C PRO A 174 5.80 15.68 10.35
N GLN A 175 4.88 16.62 10.63
CA GLN A 175 4.45 16.94 11.99
C GLN A 175 3.57 15.85 12.62
N CYS A 176 3.28 14.78 11.88
CA CYS A 176 2.66 13.57 12.40
C CYS A 176 3.57 12.38 12.10
N THR A 177 4.02 11.70 13.15
CA THR A 177 4.89 10.51 13.02
C THR A 177 4.18 9.28 13.57
N ILE A 178 4.28 8.18 12.84
CA ILE A 178 3.89 6.85 13.32
C ILE A 178 5.07 5.87 13.24
N TYR A 179 5.01 4.81 14.03
CA TYR A 179 6.01 3.75 14.03
C TYR A 179 5.35 2.45 13.56
N HIS A 180 5.91 1.83 12.52
CA HIS A 180 5.37 0.65 11.88
C HIS A 180 6.29 -0.54 12.11
N LYS A 181 5.73 -1.65 12.59
CA LYS A 181 6.52 -2.87 12.86
C LYS A 181 6.97 -3.57 11.58
N GLU A 182 6.30 -3.27 10.46
CA GLU A 182 6.43 -4.00 9.20
C GLU A 182 6.29 -5.50 9.45
N SER A 183 5.07 -5.97 9.63
CA SER A 183 4.82 -7.37 9.95
C SER A 183 5.44 -8.27 8.89
N GLN A 184 6.24 -9.22 9.34
CA GLN A 184 6.82 -10.26 8.48
C GLN A 184 5.78 -11.33 8.09
N ALA A 185 4.49 -10.97 8.16
CA ALA A 185 3.38 -11.91 7.95
C ALA A 185 3.46 -12.68 6.63
N THR A 186 4.13 -12.12 5.63
CA THR A 186 4.32 -12.79 4.33
C THR A 186 5.73 -13.31 4.11
N GLY A 187 6.69 -13.04 4.99
CA GLY A 187 8.11 -13.40 4.83
C GLY A 187 8.74 -12.81 3.57
N GLN A 188 9.96 -12.26 3.65
CA GLN A 188 10.60 -11.58 2.51
C GLN A 188 10.77 -12.48 1.26
N ASN A 189 10.84 -13.82 1.42
CA ASN A 189 11.03 -14.78 0.34
C ASN A 189 9.93 -15.87 0.35
N SER A 190 8.66 -15.49 0.53
CA SER A 190 7.55 -16.43 0.47
C SER A 190 6.99 -16.58 -0.95
N PRO A 191 6.48 -17.78 -1.31
CA PRO A 191 5.81 -18.00 -2.61
C PRO A 191 4.61 -17.06 -2.81
N LEU A 192 3.87 -16.78 -1.74
CA LEU A 192 2.71 -15.89 -1.78
C LEU A 192 3.12 -14.46 -2.19
N ARG A 193 4.17 -13.93 -1.54
CA ARG A 193 4.70 -12.60 -1.87
C ARG A 193 5.23 -12.55 -3.31
N THR A 194 6.01 -13.55 -3.71
CA THR A 194 6.56 -13.64 -5.07
C THR A 194 5.45 -13.68 -6.12
N TYR A 195 4.40 -14.48 -5.89
CA TYR A 195 3.25 -14.55 -6.77
C TYR A 195 2.55 -13.20 -6.93
N TYR A 196 2.17 -12.55 -5.82
CA TYR A 196 1.45 -11.28 -5.90
C TYR A 196 2.29 -10.16 -6.47
N ILE A 197 3.57 -10.04 -6.11
CA ILE A 197 4.45 -9.01 -6.70
C ILE A 197 4.59 -9.22 -8.20
N THR A 198 4.78 -10.44 -8.69
CA THR A 198 4.90 -10.73 -10.11
C THR A 198 3.60 -10.40 -10.86
N ARG A 199 2.47 -10.92 -10.38
CA ARG A 199 1.15 -10.70 -10.99
C ARG A 199 0.77 -9.22 -10.97
N ASN A 200 0.90 -8.59 -9.82
CA ASN A 200 0.35 -7.25 -9.60
C ASN A 200 1.16 -6.15 -10.30
N ARG A 201 2.46 -6.34 -10.52
CA ARG A 201 3.24 -5.43 -11.38
C ARG A 201 2.72 -5.44 -12.82
N LEU A 202 2.43 -6.59 -13.37
CA LEU A 202 1.83 -6.73 -14.69
C LEU A 202 0.41 -6.16 -14.73
N LEU A 203 -0.39 -6.42 -13.69
CA LEU A 203 -1.75 -5.89 -13.55
C LEU A 203 -1.74 -4.36 -13.46
N LEU A 204 -0.81 -3.77 -12.69
CA LEU A 204 -0.64 -2.31 -12.61
C LEU A 204 -0.33 -1.69 -13.98
N VAL A 205 0.59 -2.31 -14.72
CA VAL A 205 0.90 -1.91 -16.11
C VAL A 205 -0.35 -1.96 -16.97
N ASN A 206 -1.09 -3.07 -16.90
CA ASN A 206 -2.29 -3.25 -17.70
C ASN A 206 -3.35 -2.16 -17.46
N ARG A 207 -3.54 -1.82 -16.20
CA ARG A 207 -4.56 -0.85 -15.76
C ARG A 207 -4.19 0.62 -15.98
N ASN A 208 -2.89 0.93 -15.93
CA ASN A 208 -2.44 2.32 -15.82
C ASN A 208 -1.55 2.81 -16.97
N TRP A 209 -0.98 1.92 -17.78
CA TRP A 209 -0.11 2.29 -18.90
C TRP A 209 -0.79 2.11 -20.25
N ASN A 210 -0.50 3.01 -21.17
CA ASN A 210 -0.97 2.98 -22.55
C ASN A 210 0.20 3.15 -23.53
N GLY A 211 -0.03 2.80 -24.80
CA GLY A 211 0.95 3.00 -25.87
C GLY A 211 2.25 2.20 -25.67
N ILE A 212 3.34 2.73 -26.18
CA ILE A 212 4.65 2.05 -26.23
C ILE A 212 5.19 1.69 -24.83
N SER A 213 4.96 2.53 -23.82
CA SER A 213 5.43 2.27 -22.46
C SER A 213 4.83 1.01 -21.85
N LYS A 214 3.59 0.67 -22.18
CA LYS A 214 2.94 -0.58 -21.76
C LYS A 214 3.68 -1.80 -22.32
N TYR A 215 3.99 -1.79 -23.60
CA TYR A 215 4.71 -2.89 -24.26
C TYR A 215 6.16 -3.01 -23.75
N LEU A 216 6.85 -1.89 -23.58
CA LEU A 216 8.21 -1.89 -23.00
C LEU A 216 8.22 -2.45 -21.58
N SER A 217 7.22 -2.12 -20.77
CA SER A 217 7.08 -2.70 -19.42
C SER A 217 6.85 -4.20 -19.47
N TYR A 218 6.00 -4.69 -20.36
CA TYR A 218 5.79 -6.14 -20.52
C TYR A 218 7.05 -6.86 -21.00
N CYS A 219 7.74 -6.31 -22.01
CA CYS A 219 9.02 -6.86 -22.47
C CYS A 219 10.05 -6.92 -21.33
N TYR A 220 10.14 -5.87 -20.51
CA TYR A 220 11.02 -5.83 -19.35
C TYR A 220 10.63 -6.85 -18.29
N LEU A 221 9.34 -6.88 -17.88
CA LEU A 221 8.89 -7.74 -16.78
C LEU A 221 8.87 -9.22 -17.16
N ILE A 222 8.41 -9.55 -18.37
CA ILE A 222 8.28 -10.94 -18.83
C ILE A 222 9.57 -11.42 -19.47
N GLY A 223 10.24 -10.57 -20.27
CA GLY A 223 11.44 -10.94 -21.02
C GLY A 223 12.73 -10.88 -20.21
N LEU A 224 12.83 -10.05 -19.18
CA LEU A 224 14.04 -9.89 -18.38
C LEU A 224 13.86 -10.27 -16.91
N VAL A 225 12.83 -9.70 -16.23
CA VAL A 225 12.68 -9.89 -14.78
C VAL A 225 12.25 -11.32 -14.45
N ALA A 226 11.22 -11.84 -15.10
CA ALA A 226 10.74 -13.19 -14.83
C ALA A 226 11.79 -14.27 -15.12
N PRO A 227 12.51 -14.29 -16.28
CA PRO A 227 13.59 -15.24 -16.50
C PRO A 227 14.75 -15.13 -15.51
N ARG A 228 15.15 -13.89 -15.16
CA ARG A 228 16.17 -13.67 -14.11
C ARG A 228 15.75 -14.27 -12.78
N ASP A 229 14.51 -14.03 -12.34
CA ASP A 229 14.02 -14.52 -11.05
C ASP A 229 13.85 -16.04 -11.06
N ILE A 230 13.39 -16.62 -12.16
CA ILE A 230 13.35 -18.09 -12.37
C ILE A 230 14.74 -18.69 -12.25
N LEU A 231 15.74 -18.15 -12.98
CA LEU A 231 17.12 -18.63 -12.91
C LEU A 231 17.68 -18.53 -11.49
N LYS A 232 17.53 -17.36 -10.85
CA LYS A 232 17.97 -17.13 -9.48
C LYS A 232 17.37 -18.15 -8.52
N PHE A 233 16.06 -18.36 -8.57
CA PHE A 233 15.37 -19.28 -7.65
C PHE A 233 15.68 -20.75 -7.95
N THR A 234 15.90 -21.11 -9.22
CA THR A 234 16.37 -22.45 -9.61
C THR A 234 17.75 -22.74 -9.04
N LEU A 235 18.70 -21.79 -9.16
CA LEU A 235 20.05 -21.93 -8.58
C LEU A 235 20.04 -22.01 -7.04
N GLN A 236 19.01 -21.43 -6.39
CA GLN A 236 18.79 -21.52 -4.95
C GLN A 236 18.03 -22.79 -4.52
N GLY A 237 17.64 -23.66 -5.44
CA GLY A 237 16.81 -24.84 -5.15
C GLY A 237 15.36 -24.53 -4.76
N ARG A 238 14.91 -23.25 -4.92
CA ARG A 238 13.60 -22.77 -4.48
C ARG A 238 12.55 -22.90 -5.59
N MET A 239 12.21 -24.17 -5.93
CA MET A 239 11.21 -24.46 -6.96
C MET A 239 9.80 -23.95 -6.62
N ASP A 240 9.50 -23.75 -5.34
CA ASP A 240 8.28 -23.10 -4.87
C ASP A 240 8.16 -21.66 -5.38
N LEU A 241 9.26 -20.89 -5.37
CA LEU A 241 9.31 -19.52 -5.88
C LEU A 241 9.27 -19.49 -7.42
N VAL A 242 9.94 -20.45 -8.08
CA VAL A 242 9.84 -20.60 -9.55
C VAL A 242 8.39 -20.78 -9.98
N LYS A 243 7.66 -21.70 -9.33
CA LYS A 243 6.23 -21.92 -9.60
C LYS A 243 5.40 -20.65 -9.33
N ALA A 244 5.75 -19.88 -8.29
CA ALA A 244 5.07 -18.62 -7.96
C ALA A 244 5.25 -17.56 -9.06
N VAL A 245 6.45 -17.43 -9.66
CA VAL A 245 6.70 -16.53 -10.80
C VAL A 245 5.87 -16.95 -12.01
N PHE A 246 5.89 -18.23 -12.40
CA PHE A 246 5.08 -18.72 -13.52
C PHE A 246 3.60 -18.48 -13.32
N LYS A 247 3.06 -18.76 -12.13
CA LYS A 247 1.67 -18.47 -11.78
C LYS A 247 1.36 -16.97 -11.86
N GLY A 248 2.27 -16.12 -11.36
CA GLY A 248 2.08 -14.67 -11.37
C GLY A 248 1.97 -14.12 -12.81
N VAL A 249 2.83 -14.59 -13.71
CA VAL A 249 2.78 -14.21 -15.12
C VAL A 249 1.50 -14.70 -15.81
N SER A 250 1.17 -16.01 -15.66
CA SER A 250 0.01 -16.61 -16.34
C SER A 250 -1.33 -16.03 -15.87
N HIS A 251 -1.50 -15.80 -14.56
CA HIS A 251 -2.75 -15.28 -14.03
C HIS A 251 -3.01 -13.80 -14.36
N CYS A 252 -1.95 -13.03 -14.67
CA CYS A 252 -2.17 -11.68 -15.20
C CYS A 252 -2.78 -11.70 -16.61
N GLN A 253 -2.37 -12.64 -17.46
CA GLN A 253 -2.92 -12.77 -18.81
C GLN A 253 -4.41 -13.10 -18.81
N LEU A 254 -4.85 -13.95 -17.88
CA LEU A 254 -6.28 -14.32 -17.77
C LEU A 254 -7.16 -13.16 -17.28
N SER A 255 -6.66 -12.28 -16.42
CA SER A 255 -7.41 -11.11 -15.93
C SER A 255 -7.47 -9.94 -16.93
N VAL A 256 -6.77 -10.03 -18.06
CA VAL A 256 -6.79 -9.02 -19.14
C VAL A 256 -7.92 -9.29 -20.15
N PHE A 257 -8.42 -10.52 -20.20
CA PHE A 257 -9.45 -10.97 -21.16
C PHE A 257 -10.81 -11.28 -20.51
N SER A 258 -10.96 -11.08 -19.22
CA SER A 258 -12.21 -11.11 -18.47
C SER A 258 -12.65 -9.72 -18.06
#